data_7346fab0bf5d063f3d741b3ea4b43f37
#
_entry.id   7346fab0bf5d063f3d741b3ea4b43f37
#
_cell.length_a   1.000
_cell.length_b   1.000
_cell.length_c   1.000
_cell.angle_alpha   90.00
_cell.angle_beta   90.00
_cell.angle_gamma   90.00
#
_symmetry.space_group_name_H-M   'P 1'
#
loop_
_entity.id
_entity.type
_entity.pdbx_description
1 polymer ?
#
loop_
_entity_poly.entity_id
_entity_poly.type
_entity_poly.pdbx_seq_one_letter_code
_entity_poly.pdbx_strand_id
1 'polypeptide(L)'
;MARPGIAKKLVEIARKENAVAICHGATGKGNDQIRFELGIKALAPDIKIIAPWRDDKWQMDSREAEIAYCKAHGIDLPFGTDQSYSRDRNLWHISHEGLELENPANEPNYDHLLVLGVSPEKAPDEGEYVTMTFEKGVPKTVNGKEM
;
A
#
# COMPACT_ATOMS: atom_id res chain seq x y z
N MET A 1 8.40 7.02 -0.91
CA MET A 1 9.74 6.79 -1.51
C MET A 1 10.08 5.32 -1.77
N ALA A 2 9.25 4.37 -1.38
CA ALA A 2 9.52 2.95 -1.61
C ALA A 2 9.47 2.52 -3.09
N ARG A 3 8.55 3.08 -3.88
CA ARG A 3 8.29 2.65 -5.27
C ARG A 3 9.53 2.70 -6.19
N PRO A 4 10.37 3.75 -6.20
CA PRO A 4 11.60 3.74 -6.98
C PRO A 4 12.60 2.64 -6.56
N GLY A 5 12.71 2.37 -5.26
CA GLY A 5 13.54 1.27 -4.75
C GLY A 5 13.03 -0.10 -5.19
N ILE A 6 11.71 -0.30 -5.18
CA ILE A 6 11.06 -1.52 -5.67
C ILE A 6 11.29 -1.66 -7.19
N ALA A 7 11.08 -0.59 -7.97
CA ALA A 7 11.31 -0.60 -9.41
C ALA A 7 12.75 -0.98 -9.75
N LYS A 8 13.73 -0.40 -9.05
CA LYS A 8 15.13 -0.77 -9.19
C LYS A 8 15.35 -2.26 -8.94
N LYS A 9 14.80 -2.79 -7.85
CA LYS A 9 14.96 -4.20 -7.51
C LYS A 9 14.28 -5.13 -8.51
N LEU A 10 13.13 -4.76 -9.03
CA LEU A 10 12.45 -5.49 -10.10
C LEU A 10 13.31 -5.55 -11.37
N VAL A 11 13.95 -4.44 -11.76
CA VAL A 11 14.86 -4.42 -12.92
C VAL A 11 16.08 -5.29 -12.69
N GLU A 12 16.69 -5.26 -11.50
CA GLU A 12 17.82 -6.13 -11.16
C GLU A 12 17.45 -7.62 -11.31
N ILE A 13 16.28 -8.01 -10.79
CA ILE A 13 15.78 -9.38 -10.89
C ILE A 13 15.48 -9.73 -12.35
N ALA A 14 14.78 -8.85 -13.07
CA ALA A 14 14.44 -9.07 -14.48
C ALA A 14 15.70 -9.31 -15.34
N ARG A 15 16.76 -8.53 -15.12
CA ARG A 15 18.04 -8.72 -15.80
C ARG A 15 18.70 -10.05 -15.44
N LYS A 16 18.71 -10.40 -14.15
CA LYS A 16 19.28 -11.66 -13.66
C LYS A 16 18.57 -12.88 -14.26
N GLU A 17 17.25 -12.83 -14.35
CA GLU A 17 16.41 -13.93 -14.86
C GLU A 17 16.20 -13.87 -16.39
N ASN A 18 16.84 -12.93 -17.10
CA ASN A 18 16.65 -12.69 -18.53
C ASN A 18 15.18 -12.49 -18.91
N ALA A 19 14.40 -11.82 -18.06
CA ALA A 19 13.00 -11.57 -18.29
C ALA A 19 12.81 -10.51 -19.39
N VAL A 20 11.88 -10.76 -20.29
CA VAL A 20 11.55 -9.85 -21.40
C VAL A 20 10.50 -8.78 -21.01
N ALA A 21 9.86 -8.98 -19.87
CA ALA A 21 8.83 -8.07 -19.38
C ALA A 21 8.78 -8.05 -17.85
N ILE A 22 8.29 -6.95 -17.29
CA ILE A 22 7.92 -6.79 -15.88
C ILE A 22 6.43 -6.54 -15.83
N CYS A 23 5.71 -7.32 -15.01
CA CYS A 23 4.28 -7.13 -14.77
C CYS A 23 4.06 -6.51 -13.40
N HIS A 24 3.11 -5.59 -13.29
CA HIS A 24 2.66 -5.03 -12.01
C HIS A 24 1.14 -4.92 -11.94
N GLY A 25 0.60 -5.07 -10.74
CA GLY A 25 -0.83 -4.97 -10.44
C GLY A 25 -1.26 -3.60 -9.89
N ALA A 26 -0.46 -2.55 -10.08
CA ALA A 26 -0.86 -1.22 -9.65
C ALA A 26 -2.09 -0.76 -10.44
N THR A 27 -3.09 -0.23 -9.71
CA THR A 27 -4.35 0.18 -10.31
C THR A 27 -4.17 1.32 -11.31
N GLY A 28 -5.02 1.38 -12.33
CA GLY A 28 -4.98 2.43 -13.35
C GLY A 28 -5.36 3.83 -12.83
N LYS A 29 -5.84 3.92 -11.59
CA LYS A 29 -6.36 5.17 -10.99
C LYS A 29 -5.36 5.86 -10.06
N GLY A 30 -4.30 5.16 -9.63
CA GLY A 30 -3.35 5.66 -8.63
C GLY A 30 -2.02 6.13 -9.20
N ASN A 31 -1.23 6.77 -8.35
CA ASN A 31 0.12 7.25 -8.69
C ASN A 31 1.16 6.13 -8.80
N ASP A 32 0.90 4.97 -8.22
CA ASP A 32 1.89 3.90 -8.10
C ASP A 32 2.27 3.31 -9.44
N GLN A 33 1.31 3.15 -10.35
CA GLN A 33 1.61 2.68 -11.71
C GLN A 33 2.62 3.59 -12.42
N ILE A 34 2.44 4.93 -12.35
CA ILE A 34 3.34 5.90 -12.96
C ILE A 34 4.73 5.79 -12.35
N ARG A 35 4.81 5.68 -11.03
CA ARG A 35 6.09 5.57 -10.31
C ARG A 35 6.84 4.29 -10.65
N PHE A 36 6.15 3.15 -10.77
CA PHE A 36 6.75 1.90 -11.21
C PHE A 36 7.21 2.00 -12.66
N GLU A 37 6.35 2.45 -13.56
CA GLU A 37 6.68 2.50 -14.97
C GLU A 37 7.80 3.47 -15.31
N LEU A 38 7.79 4.68 -14.75
CA LEU A 38 8.88 5.64 -14.92
C LEU A 38 10.19 5.11 -14.33
N GLY A 39 10.14 4.48 -13.16
CA GLY A 39 11.32 3.87 -12.56
C GLY A 39 11.91 2.73 -13.39
N ILE A 40 11.05 1.84 -13.89
CA ILE A 40 11.47 0.74 -14.76
C ILE A 40 12.03 1.29 -16.08
N LYS A 41 11.33 2.22 -16.73
CA LYS A 41 11.77 2.80 -18.01
C LYS A 41 13.06 3.60 -17.90
N ALA A 42 13.29 4.27 -16.79
CA ALA A 42 14.55 4.98 -16.56
C ALA A 42 15.75 4.03 -16.43
N LEU A 43 15.54 2.83 -15.86
CA LEU A 43 16.61 1.87 -15.59
C LEU A 43 16.75 0.80 -16.68
N ALA A 44 15.66 0.48 -17.37
CA ALA A 44 15.59 -0.58 -18.39
C ALA A 44 14.54 -0.25 -19.45
N PRO A 45 14.82 0.71 -20.35
CA PRO A 45 13.86 1.15 -21.37
C PRO A 45 13.48 0.05 -22.38
N ASP A 46 14.30 -0.97 -22.53
CA ASP A 46 14.09 -2.12 -23.39
C ASP A 46 13.14 -3.17 -22.80
N ILE A 47 12.98 -3.22 -21.48
CA ILE A 47 12.07 -4.17 -20.85
C ILE A 47 10.60 -3.73 -21.06
N LYS A 48 9.78 -4.68 -21.53
CA LYS A 48 8.35 -4.45 -21.70
C LYS A 48 7.66 -4.36 -20.33
N ILE A 49 6.71 -3.43 -20.21
CA ILE A 49 5.85 -3.34 -19.03
C ILE A 49 4.48 -3.93 -19.36
N ILE A 50 4.00 -4.81 -18.50
CA ILE A 50 2.65 -5.37 -18.53
C ILE A 50 1.88 -4.79 -17.35
N ALA A 51 0.88 -3.98 -17.63
CA ALA A 51 0.02 -3.32 -16.66
C ALA A 51 -1.45 -3.65 -16.95
N PRO A 52 -1.99 -4.75 -16.42
CA PRO A 52 -3.33 -5.24 -16.77
C PRO A 52 -4.44 -4.21 -16.55
N TRP A 53 -4.35 -3.39 -15.53
CA TRP A 53 -5.33 -2.33 -15.23
C TRP A 53 -5.47 -1.26 -16.34
N ARG A 54 -4.59 -1.25 -17.32
CA ARG A 54 -4.66 -0.37 -18.48
C ARG A 54 -5.01 -1.11 -19.77
N ASP A 55 -5.29 -2.39 -19.68
CA ASP A 55 -5.76 -3.18 -20.81
C ASP A 55 -7.26 -2.99 -20.95
N ASP A 56 -7.72 -2.65 -22.16
CA ASP A 56 -9.16 -2.48 -22.46
C ASP A 56 -9.99 -3.74 -22.25
N LYS A 57 -9.34 -4.89 -22.17
CA LYS A 57 -9.97 -6.18 -21.87
C LYS A 57 -10.07 -6.46 -20.36
N TRP A 58 -9.48 -5.62 -19.51
CA TRP A 58 -9.52 -5.78 -18.07
C TRP A 58 -10.92 -5.48 -17.54
N GLN A 59 -11.56 -6.48 -16.92
CA GLN A 59 -12.94 -6.39 -16.44
C GLN A 59 -13.04 -6.23 -14.92
N MET A 60 -11.93 -6.32 -14.22
CA MET A 60 -11.87 -6.21 -12.74
C MET A 60 -11.53 -4.77 -12.36
N ASP A 61 -12.46 -3.85 -12.57
CA ASP A 61 -12.31 -2.42 -12.34
C ASP A 61 -12.74 -1.95 -10.95
N SER A 62 -13.27 -2.87 -10.16
CA SER A 62 -13.71 -2.63 -8.79
C SER A 62 -13.31 -3.80 -7.88
N ARG A 63 -13.28 -3.55 -6.57
CA ARG A 63 -13.01 -4.59 -5.57
C ARG A 63 -14.06 -5.70 -5.59
N GLU A 64 -15.31 -5.35 -5.81
CA GLU A 64 -16.42 -6.30 -5.92
C GLU A 64 -16.22 -7.24 -7.11
N ALA A 65 -15.79 -6.70 -8.26
CA ALA A 65 -15.49 -7.49 -9.45
C ALA A 65 -14.28 -8.43 -9.21
N GLU A 66 -13.24 -7.98 -8.53
CA GLU A 66 -12.10 -8.80 -8.15
C GLU A 66 -12.49 -9.94 -7.20
N ILE A 67 -13.31 -9.65 -6.19
CA ILE A 67 -13.83 -10.67 -5.26
C ILE A 67 -14.71 -11.69 -5.99
N ALA A 68 -15.58 -11.23 -6.89
CA ALA A 68 -16.43 -12.10 -7.70
C ALA A 68 -15.58 -13.02 -8.59
N TYR A 69 -14.53 -12.48 -9.21
CA TYR A 69 -13.58 -13.26 -9.99
C TYR A 69 -12.88 -14.33 -9.15
N CYS A 70 -12.36 -13.96 -7.97
CA CYS A 70 -11.71 -14.90 -7.06
C CYS A 70 -12.64 -16.04 -6.66
N LYS A 71 -13.90 -15.72 -6.30
CA LYS A 71 -14.92 -16.74 -5.98
C LYS A 71 -15.20 -17.68 -7.16
N ALA A 72 -15.35 -17.14 -8.36
CA ALA A 72 -15.61 -17.91 -9.56
C ALA A 72 -14.47 -18.89 -9.93
N HIS A 73 -13.23 -18.54 -9.53
CA HIS A 73 -12.04 -19.33 -9.85
C HIS A 73 -11.49 -20.13 -8.65
N GLY A 74 -12.24 -20.20 -7.55
CA GLY A 74 -11.83 -20.96 -6.35
C GLY A 74 -10.57 -20.42 -5.67
N ILE A 75 -10.34 -19.10 -5.78
CA ILE A 75 -9.24 -18.42 -5.11
C ILE A 75 -9.73 -17.96 -3.74
N ASP A 76 -9.17 -18.53 -2.68
CA ASP A 76 -9.50 -18.14 -1.31
C ASP A 76 -8.91 -16.78 -0.97
N LEU A 77 -9.77 -15.88 -0.47
CA LEU A 77 -9.36 -14.58 0.03
C LEU A 77 -9.29 -14.61 1.55
N PRO A 78 -8.21 -14.08 2.15
CA PRO A 78 -8.04 -14.04 3.62
C PRO A 78 -8.95 -13.02 4.32
N PHE A 79 -9.84 -12.34 3.56
CA PHE A 79 -10.73 -11.30 4.07
C PHE A 79 -12.10 -11.38 3.38
N GLY A 80 -13.15 -11.00 4.12
CA GLY A 80 -14.51 -10.87 3.58
C GLY A 80 -14.77 -9.49 2.98
N THR A 81 -15.93 -9.35 2.35
CA THR A 81 -16.40 -8.10 1.72
C THR A 81 -16.69 -6.98 2.73
N ASP A 82 -16.97 -7.32 3.98
CA ASP A 82 -17.69 -6.46 4.90
C ASP A 82 -16.83 -5.61 5.84
N GLN A 83 -15.51 -5.74 5.82
CA GLN A 83 -14.66 -5.12 6.85
C GLN A 83 -13.26 -4.68 6.39
N SER A 84 -13.02 -4.47 5.11
CA SER A 84 -11.66 -4.19 4.71
C SER A 84 -11.48 -2.80 4.10
N TYR A 85 -11.03 -1.86 4.92
CA TYR A 85 -10.35 -0.70 4.38
C TYR A 85 -9.13 -1.11 3.57
N SER A 86 -8.84 -0.42 2.50
CA SER A 86 -7.52 -0.44 1.90
C SER A 86 -6.57 0.30 2.82
N ARG A 87 -5.50 -0.34 3.25
CA ARG A 87 -4.56 0.21 4.24
C ARG A 87 -3.14 0.19 3.72
N ASP A 88 -2.53 1.37 3.65
CA ASP A 88 -1.09 1.52 3.44
C ASP A 88 -0.38 1.59 4.79
N ARG A 89 0.15 0.45 5.22
CA ARG A 89 0.81 0.32 6.52
C ARG A 89 2.31 0.51 6.39
N ASN A 90 2.86 1.48 7.13
CA ASN A 90 4.30 1.67 7.24
C ASN A 90 4.69 2.12 8.66
N LEU A 91 5.99 2.28 8.92
CA LEU A 91 6.51 2.64 10.26
C LEU A 91 6.09 4.05 10.72
N TRP A 92 5.75 4.94 9.80
CA TRP A 92 5.48 6.34 10.12
C TRP A 92 4.00 6.65 10.23
N HIS A 93 3.19 5.96 9.46
CA HIS A 93 1.76 6.22 9.42
C HIS A 93 1.01 5.05 8.79
N ILE A 94 -0.29 5.13 8.88
CA ILE A 94 -1.20 4.25 8.15
C ILE A 94 -2.26 5.14 7.50
N SER A 95 -2.46 4.98 6.20
CA SER A 95 -3.59 5.58 5.49
C SER A 95 -4.68 4.55 5.26
N HIS A 96 -5.91 5.02 5.23
CA HIS A 96 -7.09 4.20 5.06
C HIS A 96 -7.93 4.75 3.91
N GLU A 97 -8.46 3.85 3.09
CA GLU A 97 -9.37 4.14 1.98
C GLU A 97 -10.48 3.09 1.98
N GLY A 98 -11.64 3.44 1.43
CA GLY A 98 -12.75 2.51 1.23
C GLY A 98 -13.86 2.61 2.27
N LEU A 99 -14.91 1.80 2.11
CA LEU A 99 -16.10 1.74 2.96
C LEU A 99 -16.77 3.11 3.09
N GLU A 100 -17.15 3.51 4.32
CA GLU A 100 -17.80 4.79 4.58
C GLU A 100 -16.96 6.02 4.21
N LEU A 101 -15.62 5.86 4.10
CA LEU A 101 -14.73 6.96 3.73
C LEU A 101 -14.86 7.40 2.27
N GLU A 102 -15.46 6.59 1.41
CA GLU A 102 -15.70 6.92 0.00
C GLU A 102 -16.75 8.03 -0.16
N ASN A 103 -17.61 8.22 0.81
CA ASN A 103 -18.59 9.29 0.82
C ASN A 103 -18.27 10.30 1.93
N PRO A 104 -17.84 11.53 1.60
CA PRO A 104 -17.46 12.54 2.60
C PRO A 104 -18.62 13.02 3.48
N ALA A 105 -19.87 12.63 3.20
CA ALA A 105 -21.00 12.89 4.06
C ALA A 105 -21.13 11.89 5.22
N ASN A 106 -20.37 10.79 5.17
CA ASN A 106 -20.38 9.78 6.23
C ASN A 106 -19.36 10.13 7.33
N GLU A 107 -19.74 9.85 8.56
CA GLU A 107 -18.83 9.94 9.69
C GLU A 107 -17.88 8.73 9.69
N PRO A 108 -16.54 8.94 9.88
CA PRO A 108 -15.59 7.84 9.97
C PRO A 108 -15.82 6.97 11.21
N ASN A 109 -15.75 5.65 11.05
CA ASN A 109 -15.81 4.74 12.19
C ASN A 109 -14.42 4.61 12.85
N TYR A 110 -14.14 5.48 13.80
CA TYR A 110 -12.83 5.54 14.48
C TYR A 110 -12.46 4.26 15.21
N ASP A 111 -13.40 3.47 15.68
CA ASP A 111 -13.13 2.20 16.39
C ASP A 111 -12.54 1.14 15.46
N HIS A 112 -12.92 1.16 14.19
CA HIS A 112 -12.38 0.26 13.17
C HIS A 112 -11.21 0.87 12.38
N LEU A 113 -11.14 2.20 12.35
CA LEU A 113 -10.16 2.92 11.57
C LEU A 113 -8.81 3.00 12.27
N LEU A 114 -8.81 3.36 13.57
CA LEU A 114 -7.59 3.59 14.32
C LEU A 114 -6.96 2.29 14.80
N VAL A 115 -5.91 1.83 14.10
CA VAL A 115 -5.19 0.57 14.40
C VAL A 115 -3.79 0.78 14.99
N LEU A 116 -3.25 2.01 14.91
CA LEU A 116 -1.95 2.38 15.50
C LEU A 116 -2.09 3.34 16.68
N GLY A 117 -3.26 3.85 16.91
CA GLY A 117 -3.59 4.79 17.98
C GLY A 117 -5.01 4.57 18.45
N VAL A 118 -5.48 5.51 19.25
CA VAL A 118 -6.84 5.54 19.76
C VAL A 118 -7.50 6.87 19.40
N SER A 119 -8.83 6.94 19.44
CA SER A 119 -9.54 8.20 19.23
C SER A 119 -9.25 9.20 20.37
N PRO A 120 -9.42 10.51 20.14
CA PRO A 120 -9.24 11.50 21.20
C PRO A 120 -10.04 11.22 22.47
N GLU A 121 -11.26 10.67 22.35
CA GLU A 121 -12.13 10.34 23.47
C GLU A 121 -11.60 9.15 24.30
N LYS A 122 -10.74 8.33 23.71
CA LYS A 122 -10.12 7.16 24.37
C LYS A 122 -8.66 7.41 24.74
N ALA A 123 -8.10 8.55 24.37
CA ALA A 123 -6.75 8.93 24.70
C ALA A 123 -6.63 9.33 26.19
N PRO A 124 -5.45 9.16 26.82
CA PRO A 124 -5.21 9.70 28.15
C PRO A 124 -5.38 11.22 28.20
N ASP A 125 -6.01 11.73 29.25
CA ASP A 125 -6.17 13.17 29.46
C ASP A 125 -4.86 13.87 29.83
N GLU A 126 -3.93 13.13 30.47
CA GLU A 126 -2.63 13.64 30.85
C GLU A 126 -1.60 13.37 29.75
N GLY A 127 -0.88 14.46 29.36
CA GLY A 127 0.22 14.35 28.42
C GLY A 127 1.46 13.72 29.03
N GLU A 128 2.22 12.96 28.24
CA GLU A 128 3.53 12.45 28.65
C GLU A 128 4.63 12.91 27.69
N TYR A 129 5.86 13.01 28.23
CA TYR A 129 7.03 13.29 27.39
C TYR A 129 7.66 11.96 26.93
N VAL A 130 7.87 11.86 25.61
CA VAL A 130 8.59 10.76 25.00
C VAL A 130 9.94 11.25 24.54
N THR A 131 11.01 10.66 25.05
CA THR A 131 12.38 10.98 24.65
C THR A 131 12.88 9.95 23.65
N MET A 132 13.28 10.39 22.48
CA MET A 132 13.89 9.54 21.46
C MET A 132 15.29 10.00 21.12
N THR A 133 16.22 9.04 21.03
CA THR A 133 17.58 9.34 20.53
C THR A 133 17.74 8.81 19.13
N PHE A 134 18.47 9.56 18.32
CA PHE A 134 18.74 9.21 16.93
C PHE A 134 20.25 9.22 16.68
N GLU A 135 20.69 8.27 15.86
CA GLU A 135 22.04 8.25 15.32
C GLU A 135 21.96 8.20 13.80
N LYS A 136 22.53 9.19 13.13
CA LYS A 136 22.50 9.33 11.66
C LYS A 136 21.10 9.19 11.05
N GLY A 137 20.07 9.73 11.73
CA GLY A 137 18.67 9.67 11.29
C GLY A 137 17.95 8.36 11.61
N VAL A 138 18.60 7.40 12.27
CA VAL A 138 17.98 6.14 12.68
C VAL A 138 17.62 6.24 14.16
N PRO A 139 16.36 5.97 14.56
CA PRO A 139 15.99 5.93 15.97
C PRO A 139 16.74 4.80 16.69
N LYS A 140 17.25 5.06 17.86
CA LYS A 140 18.04 4.12 18.66
C LYS A 140 17.35 3.76 19.96
N THR A 141 16.80 4.74 20.65
CA THR A 141 16.11 4.47 21.91
C THR A 141 14.79 5.23 21.98
N VAL A 142 13.86 4.67 22.73
CA VAL A 142 12.63 5.34 23.18
C VAL A 142 12.59 5.26 24.70
N ASN A 143 12.52 6.40 25.38
CA ASN A 143 12.56 6.50 26.85
C ASN A 143 13.71 5.68 27.47
N GLY A 144 14.88 5.72 26.84
CA GLY A 144 16.08 5.02 27.28
C GLY A 144 16.14 3.53 26.96
N LYS A 145 15.09 2.95 26.37
CA LYS A 145 15.09 1.55 25.89
C LYS A 145 15.58 1.47 24.46
N GLU A 146 16.52 0.57 24.18
CA GLU A 146 16.95 0.26 22.82
C GLU A 146 15.80 -0.31 21.97
N MET A 147 15.81 0.05 20.67
CA MET A 147 14.81 -0.38 19.69
C MET A 147 15.34 -1.52 18.83
#